data_5371ad60a11adf3d637c518cbdd04f44
#
_entry.id   5371ad60a11adf3d637c518cbdd04f44
#
_cell.length_a   1.000
_cell.length_b   1.000
_cell.length_c   1.000
_cell.angle_alpha   90.00
_cell.angle_beta   90.00
_cell.angle_gamma   90.00
#
_symmetry.space_group_name_H-M   'P 1'
#
loop_
_entity.id
_entity.type
_entity.pdbx_description
1 polymer ?
#
loop_
_entity_poly.entity_id
_entity_poly.type
_entity_poly.pdbx_seq_one_letter_code
_entity_poly.pdbx_strand_id
1 'polypeptide(L)'
;TTSDMASMVSSSIQNRAEIKAQTYRDKAANYAVKASRSAYMPTINAVGNGVYSNPNQRVFPMEAKFKGTWDVGVSLSWNIMQLYTARAIVGDAKNQKAQLQKATESIKEGISMEVDANNEALKVAQLKIDLAEKAIEQAKENKRILDNRFEAQVALLSDVLEADQLLLQ
;
A
#
# COMPACT_ATOMS: atom_id res chain seq x y z
N THR A 1 -16.82 12.74 18.31
CA THR A 1 -16.96 14.10 17.74
C THR A 1 -16.25 14.17 16.39
N THR A 2 -16.70 15.03 15.45
CA THR A 2 -16.14 15.15 14.09
C THR A 2 -14.64 15.45 14.06
N SER A 3 -14.10 16.14 15.08
CA SER A 3 -12.66 16.41 15.20
C SER A 3 -11.85 15.15 15.50
N ASP A 4 -12.43 14.20 16.23
CA ASP A 4 -11.79 12.93 16.60
C ASP A 4 -11.66 12.01 15.39
N MET A 5 -12.70 11.94 14.55
CA MET A 5 -12.68 11.19 13.29
C MET A 5 -11.63 11.73 12.31
N ALA A 6 -11.54 13.04 12.13
CA ALA A 6 -10.55 13.64 11.26
C ALA A 6 -9.11 13.33 11.73
N SER A 7 -8.86 13.30 13.04
CA SER A 7 -7.57 12.93 13.62
C SER A 7 -7.24 11.44 13.40
N MET A 8 -8.22 10.56 13.54
CA MET A 8 -8.07 9.12 13.28
C MET A 8 -7.75 8.84 11.81
N VAL A 9 -8.47 9.48 10.88
CA VAL A 9 -8.22 9.35 9.43
C VAL A 9 -6.81 9.85 9.09
N SER A 10 -6.41 11.03 9.60
CA SER A 10 -5.08 11.59 9.31
C SER A 10 -3.96 10.71 9.87
N SER A 11 -4.11 10.19 11.09
CA SER A 11 -3.16 9.26 11.70
C SER A 11 -3.07 7.93 10.94
N SER A 12 -4.21 7.40 10.48
CA SER A 12 -4.26 6.18 9.66
C SER A 12 -3.54 6.38 8.33
N ILE A 13 -3.78 7.50 7.64
CA ILE A 13 -3.11 7.83 6.37
C ILE A 13 -1.59 7.93 6.55
N GLN A 14 -1.10 8.53 7.65
CA GLN A 14 0.35 8.69 7.87
C GLN A 14 1.07 7.38 8.20
N ASN A 15 0.40 6.47 8.91
CA ASN A 15 1.04 5.27 9.46
C ASN A 15 0.93 4.04 8.56
N ARG A 16 -0.04 3.97 7.65
CA ARG A 16 -0.24 2.81 6.79
C ARG A 16 0.93 2.60 5.81
N ALA A 17 1.40 1.35 5.75
CA ALA A 17 2.48 0.93 4.85
C ALA A 17 2.14 1.16 3.37
N GLU A 18 0.86 1.05 3.00
CA GLU A 18 0.34 1.30 1.66
C GLU A 18 0.61 2.74 1.19
N ILE A 19 0.37 3.72 2.06
CA ILE A 19 0.63 5.15 1.76
C ILE A 19 2.14 5.42 1.65
N LYS A 20 2.94 4.79 2.52
CA LYS A 20 4.41 4.88 2.42
C LYS A 20 4.90 4.29 1.09
N ALA A 21 4.39 3.11 0.70
CA ALA A 21 4.72 2.50 -0.59
C ALA A 21 4.33 3.40 -1.76
N GLN A 22 3.14 4.02 -1.69
CA GLN A 22 2.67 4.92 -2.74
C GLN A 22 3.51 6.20 -2.85
N THR A 23 4.01 6.71 -1.73
CA THR A 23 4.95 7.85 -1.71
C THR A 23 6.25 7.52 -2.44
N TYR A 24 6.78 6.31 -2.27
CA TYR A 24 7.97 5.86 -3.01
C TYR A 24 7.68 5.64 -4.50
N ARG A 25 6.50 5.15 -4.86
CA ARG A 25 6.06 5.04 -6.25
C ARG A 25 5.95 6.40 -6.92
N ASP A 26 5.41 7.41 -6.23
CA ASP A 26 5.36 8.79 -6.76
C ASP A 26 6.77 9.36 -6.97
N LYS A 27 7.69 9.13 -6.02
CA LYS A 27 9.10 9.49 -6.20
C LYS A 27 9.72 8.80 -7.42
N ALA A 28 9.47 7.50 -7.59
CA ALA A 28 9.94 6.74 -8.75
C ALA A 28 9.38 7.31 -10.06
N ALA A 29 8.08 7.63 -10.12
CA ALA A 29 7.45 8.26 -11.27
C ALA A 29 8.04 9.64 -11.58
N ASN A 30 8.39 10.44 -10.56
CA ASN A 30 9.10 11.69 -10.74
C ASN A 30 10.48 11.49 -11.40
N TYR A 31 11.23 10.47 -10.99
CA TYR A 31 12.50 10.12 -11.63
C TYR A 31 12.30 9.54 -13.03
N ALA A 32 11.25 8.78 -13.29
CA ALA A 32 10.90 8.30 -14.62
C ALA A 32 10.63 9.47 -15.59
N VAL A 33 9.90 10.52 -15.14
CA VAL A 33 9.72 11.76 -15.92
C VAL A 33 11.04 12.47 -16.17
N LYS A 34 11.96 12.49 -15.19
CA LYS A 34 13.30 13.07 -15.41
C LYS A 34 14.11 12.25 -16.40
N ALA A 35 14.08 10.92 -16.26
CA ALA A 35 14.77 10.00 -17.15
C ALA A 35 14.24 10.08 -18.59
N SER A 36 12.92 10.23 -18.79
CA SER A 36 12.34 10.38 -20.13
C SER A 36 12.82 11.63 -20.87
N ARG A 37 13.26 12.67 -20.13
CA ARG A 37 13.86 13.87 -20.74
C ARG A 37 15.22 13.61 -21.38
N SER A 38 15.89 12.48 -21.05
CA SER A 38 17.13 12.09 -21.72
C SER A 38 16.93 11.83 -23.21
N ALA A 39 15.68 11.58 -23.65
CA ALA A 39 15.35 11.48 -25.06
C ALA A 39 15.68 12.75 -25.89
N TYR A 40 15.82 13.89 -25.23
CA TYR A 40 16.26 15.14 -25.88
C TYR A 40 17.79 15.29 -25.94
N MET A 41 18.54 14.45 -25.23
CA MET A 41 19.98 14.60 -25.06
C MET A 41 20.75 13.58 -25.91
N PRO A 42 21.98 13.93 -26.34
CA PRO A 42 22.87 12.96 -26.96
C PRO A 42 23.32 11.90 -25.95
N THR A 43 23.57 10.71 -26.47
CA THR A 43 24.14 9.59 -25.69
C THR A 43 25.65 9.61 -25.80
N ILE A 44 26.33 9.60 -24.67
CA ILE A 44 27.78 9.53 -24.57
C ILE A 44 28.15 8.13 -24.08
N ASN A 45 28.94 7.39 -24.88
CA ASN A 45 29.43 6.08 -24.50
C ASN A 45 30.96 6.10 -24.43
N ALA A 46 31.51 5.54 -23.36
CA ALA A 46 32.92 5.21 -23.25
C ALA A 46 33.11 3.75 -23.63
N VAL A 47 34.04 3.48 -24.52
CA VAL A 47 34.37 2.13 -24.99
C VAL A 47 35.84 1.84 -24.76
N GLY A 48 36.15 0.65 -24.29
CA GLY A 48 37.50 0.18 -24.11
C GLY A 48 37.60 -1.27 -24.61
N ASN A 49 38.53 -1.53 -25.50
CA ASN A 49 38.79 -2.88 -26.02
C ASN A 49 40.22 -3.28 -25.71
N GLY A 50 40.39 -4.50 -25.27
CA GLY A 50 41.70 -5.14 -25.12
C GLY A 50 41.75 -6.45 -25.93
N VAL A 51 42.71 -6.59 -26.76
CA VAL A 51 42.91 -7.82 -27.59
C VAL A 51 44.28 -8.40 -27.34
N TYR A 52 44.34 -9.67 -26.93
CA TYR A 52 45.54 -10.43 -26.76
C TYR A 52 45.44 -11.69 -27.58
N SER A 53 46.20 -11.74 -28.72
CA SER A 53 46.07 -12.83 -29.68
C SER A 53 47.39 -13.15 -30.37
N ASN A 54 47.49 -14.34 -30.96
CA ASN A 54 48.61 -14.81 -31.74
C ASN A 54 48.12 -15.39 -33.09
N PRO A 55 48.45 -14.81 -34.25
CA PRO A 55 49.00 -13.44 -34.40
C PRO A 55 47.97 -12.36 -34.04
N ASN A 56 48.41 -11.20 -33.59
CA ASN A 56 47.57 -10.07 -33.38
C ASN A 56 47.40 -9.27 -34.69
N GLN A 57 46.21 -9.30 -35.28
CA GLN A 57 45.94 -8.66 -36.58
C GLN A 57 46.00 -7.10 -36.50
N ARG A 58 46.05 -6.52 -35.32
CA ARG A 58 46.19 -5.08 -35.12
C ARG A 58 47.64 -4.60 -35.13
N VAL A 59 48.59 -5.53 -35.17
CA VAL A 59 50.02 -5.23 -35.18
C VAL A 59 50.59 -5.53 -36.55
N PHE A 60 51.23 -4.54 -37.18
CA PHE A 60 51.89 -4.70 -38.47
C PHE A 60 53.40 -4.41 -38.33
N PRO A 61 54.31 -5.25 -38.89
CA PRO A 61 54.05 -6.51 -39.58
C PRO A 61 53.54 -7.59 -38.63
N MET A 62 52.72 -8.54 -39.18
CA MET A 62 52.19 -9.64 -38.39
C MET A 62 53.33 -10.59 -37.96
N GLU A 63 53.43 -10.76 -36.66
CA GLU A 63 54.37 -11.74 -36.06
C GLU A 63 53.55 -12.87 -35.43
N ALA A 64 54.01 -14.10 -35.61
CA ALA A 64 53.37 -15.28 -34.99
C ALA A 64 53.76 -15.34 -33.47
N LYS A 65 53.43 -14.31 -32.74
CA LYS A 65 53.63 -14.21 -31.29
C LYS A 65 52.41 -13.58 -30.62
N PHE A 66 52.17 -13.94 -29.38
CA PHE A 66 51.15 -13.27 -28.60
C PHE A 66 51.51 -11.80 -28.36
N LYS A 67 50.65 -10.88 -28.82
CA LYS A 67 50.79 -9.45 -28.59
C LYS A 67 49.48 -8.86 -28.05
N GLY A 68 49.58 -7.99 -27.07
CA GLY A 68 48.47 -7.24 -26.52
C GLY A 68 48.34 -5.88 -27.21
N THR A 69 47.10 -5.53 -27.56
CA THR A 69 46.74 -4.18 -28.02
C THR A 69 45.49 -3.72 -27.24
N TRP A 70 45.40 -2.47 -26.98
CA TRP A 70 44.24 -1.89 -26.34
C TRP A 70 43.90 -0.56 -27.01
N ASP A 71 42.60 -0.23 -26.95
CA ASP A 71 42.10 1.07 -27.41
C ASP A 71 41.00 1.55 -26.44
N VAL A 72 40.97 2.85 -26.23
CA VAL A 72 39.95 3.53 -25.45
C VAL A 72 39.38 4.65 -26.30
N GLY A 73 38.08 4.76 -26.32
CA GLY A 73 37.40 5.80 -27.10
C GLY A 73 36.18 6.32 -26.40
N VAL A 74 35.73 7.48 -26.82
CA VAL A 74 34.46 8.08 -26.44
C VAL A 74 33.66 8.31 -27.71
N SER A 75 32.41 7.83 -27.73
CA SER A 75 31.48 8.07 -28.85
C SER A 75 30.33 8.93 -28.37
N LEU A 76 29.97 9.95 -29.15
CA LEU A 76 28.81 10.80 -28.99
C LEU A 76 27.84 10.45 -30.13
N SER A 77 26.63 10.03 -29.76
CA SER A 77 25.56 9.74 -30.72
C SER A 77 24.34 10.61 -30.40
N TRP A 78 23.85 11.33 -31.38
CA TRP A 78 22.65 12.15 -31.24
C TRP A 78 21.68 11.86 -32.38
N ASN A 79 20.54 11.28 -32.03
CA ASN A 79 19.48 11.01 -32.99
C ASN A 79 18.51 12.19 -33.05
N ILE A 80 18.70 13.09 -34.06
CA ILE A 80 17.89 14.30 -34.22
C ILE A 80 16.42 13.95 -34.50
N MET A 81 16.13 12.83 -35.20
CA MET A 81 14.76 12.38 -35.44
C MET A 81 14.02 12.00 -34.14
N GLN A 82 14.74 11.55 -33.14
CA GLN A 82 14.17 11.24 -31.82
C GLN A 82 13.60 12.47 -31.09
N LEU A 83 14.03 13.68 -31.44
CA LEU A 83 13.50 14.93 -30.87
C LEU A 83 11.99 15.10 -31.16
N TYR A 84 11.50 14.63 -32.30
CA TYR A 84 10.06 14.65 -32.60
C TYR A 84 9.26 13.72 -31.71
N THR A 85 9.80 12.53 -31.40
CA THR A 85 9.13 11.55 -30.56
C THR A 85 9.35 11.79 -29.06
N ALA A 86 10.41 12.52 -28.69
CA ALA A 86 10.77 12.83 -27.31
C ALA A 86 9.62 13.53 -26.55
N ARG A 87 8.87 14.39 -27.24
CA ARG A 87 7.71 15.08 -26.65
C ARG A 87 6.62 14.08 -26.23
N ALA A 88 6.34 13.10 -27.07
CA ALA A 88 5.37 12.04 -26.76
C ALA A 88 5.85 11.17 -25.58
N ILE A 89 7.12 10.75 -25.60
CA ILE A 89 7.73 9.94 -24.53
C ILE A 89 7.64 10.65 -23.17
N VAL A 90 7.98 11.95 -23.14
CA VAL A 90 7.87 12.75 -21.91
C VAL A 90 6.40 12.98 -21.52
N GLY A 91 5.51 13.14 -22.50
CA GLY A 91 4.07 13.24 -22.30
C GLY A 91 3.51 11.99 -21.63
N ASP A 92 3.86 10.82 -22.14
CA ASP A 92 3.43 9.53 -21.58
C ASP A 92 3.92 9.33 -20.14
N ALA A 93 5.18 9.65 -19.87
CA ALA A 93 5.72 9.57 -18.51
C ALA A 93 4.98 10.51 -17.53
N LYS A 94 4.60 11.71 -17.97
CA LYS A 94 3.78 12.65 -17.17
C LYS A 94 2.37 12.12 -16.94
N ASN A 95 1.75 11.54 -17.96
CA ASN A 95 0.42 10.93 -17.82
C ASN A 95 0.42 9.75 -16.87
N GLN A 96 1.43 8.88 -16.93
CA GLN A 96 1.62 7.78 -15.97
C GLN A 96 1.77 8.30 -14.53
N LYS A 97 2.54 9.39 -14.33
CA LYS A 97 2.63 10.04 -13.02
C LYS A 97 1.27 10.57 -12.56
N ALA A 98 0.50 11.23 -13.44
CA ALA A 98 -0.82 11.75 -13.10
C ALA A 98 -1.80 10.60 -12.73
N GLN A 99 -1.78 9.49 -13.45
CA GLN A 99 -2.56 8.29 -13.11
C GLN A 99 -2.19 7.74 -11.73
N LEU A 100 -0.90 7.69 -11.41
CA LEU A 100 -0.42 7.25 -10.09
C LEU A 100 -0.91 8.17 -8.97
N GLN A 101 -0.92 9.48 -9.19
CA GLN A 101 -1.44 10.46 -8.24
C GLN A 101 -2.95 10.26 -7.99
N LYS A 102 -3.72 10.01 -9.05
CA LYS A 102 -5.15 9.69 -8.91
C LYS A 102 -5.40 8.37 -8.20
N ALA A 103 -4.59 7.35 -8.45
CA ALA A 103 -4.63 6.10 -7.69
C ALA A 103 -4.33 6.33 -6.19
N THR A 104 -3.41 7.24 -5.87
CA THR A 104 -3.10 7.60 -4.47
C THR A 104 -4.29 8.29 -3.78
N GLU A 105 -5.00 9.18 -4.49
CA GLU A 105 -6.22 9.83 -3.98
C GLU A 105 -7.29 8.78 -3.68
N SER A 106 -7.54 7.86 -4.61
CA SER A 106 -8.51 6.77 -4.42
C SER A 106 -8.18 5.85 -3.22
N ILE A 107 -6.89 5.55 -3.00
CA ILE A 107 -6.47 4.78 -1.82
C ILE A 107 -6.77 5.56 -0.53
N LYS A 108 -6.51 6.87 -0.50
CA LYS A 108 -6.82 7.70 0.68
C LYS A 108 -8.32 7.77 0.98
N GLU A 109 -9.14 7.88 -0.06
CA GLU A 109 -10.61 7.85 0.06
C GLU A 109 -11.08 6.48 0.59
N GLY A 110 -10.51 5.38 0.07
CA GLY A 110 -10.78 4.03 0.58
C GLY A 110 -10.45 3.87 2.06
N ILE A 111 -9.30 4.41 2.50
CA ILE A 111 -8.90 4.40 3.92
C ILE A 111 -9.90 5.21 4.77
N SER A 112 -10.37 6.36 4.28
CA SER A 112 -11.38 7.16 4.99
C SER A 112 -12.67 6.37 5.19
N MET A 113 -13.19 5.75 4.13
CA MET A 113 -14.39 4.92 4.21
C MET A 113 -14.23 3.71 5.16
N GLU A 114 -13.06 3.08 5.16
CA GLU A 114 -12.76 1.98 6.07
C GLU A 114 -12.74 2.43 7.55
N VAL A 115 -12.14 3.58 7.84
CA VAL A 115 -12.13 4.15 9.19
C VAL A 115 -13.54 4.48 9.66
N ASP A 116 -14.36 5.06 8.77
CA ASP A 116 -15.76 5.40 9.07
C ASP A 116 -16.58 4.14 9.35
N ALA A 117 -16.46 3.11 8.51
CA ALA A 117 -17.16 1.84 8.70
C ALA A 117 -16.76 1.13 10.01
N ASN A 118 -15.46 1.12 10.33
CA ASN A 118 -14.97 0.51 11.56
C ASN A 118 -15.41 1.29 12.81
N ASN A 119 -15.50 2.61 12.73
CA ASN A 119 -16.01 3.43 13.83
C ASN A 119 -17.51 3.19 14.09
N GLU A 120 -18.32 3.04 13.03
CA GLU A 120 -19.73 2.65 13.18
C GLU A 120 -19.88 1.24 13.75
N ALA A 121 -19.04 0.29 13.28
CA ALA A 121 -19.02 -1.06 13.82
C ALA A 121 -18.66 -1.08 15.32
N LEU A 122 -17.71 -0.22 15.74
CA LEU A 122 -17.34 -0.06 17.14
C LEU A 122 -18.52 0.44 17.99
N LYS A 123 -19.25 1.46 17.52
CA LYS A 123 -20.44 1.98 18.20
C LYS A 123 -21.51 0.91 18.36
N VAL A 124 -21.76 0.14 17.28
CA VAL A 124 -22.74 -0.98 17.34
C VAL A 124 -22.28 -2.06 18.33
N ALA A 125 -20.98 -2.36 18.39
CA ALA A 125 -20.45 -3.33 19.36
C ALA A 125 -20.61 -2.83 20.80
N GLN A 126 -20.36 -1.56 21.07
CA GLN A 126 -20.60 -0.95 22.39
C GLN A 126 -22.08 -1.03 22.81
N LEU A 127 -23.00 -0.66 21.89
CA LEU A 127 -24.44 -0.79 22.17
C LEU A 127 -24.86 -2.24 22.45
N LYS A 128 -24.26 -3.21 21.76
CA LYS A 128 -24.53 -4.62 22.03
C LYS A 128 -24.07 -5.05 23.41
N ILE A 129 -22.94 -4.54 23.88
CA ILE A 129 -22.44 -4.83 25.23
C ILE A 129 -23.41 -4.25 26.27
N ASP A 130 -23.79 -2.97 26.13
CA ASP A 130 -24.75 -2.32 27.04
C ASP A 130 -26.10 -3.06 27.08
N LEU A 131 -26.56 -3.55 25.92
CA LEU A 131 -27.79 -4.33 25.83
C LEU A 131 -27.66 -5.69 26.53
N ALA A 132 -26.53 -6.39 26.33
CA ALA A 132 -26.27 -7.66 26.98
C ALA A 132 -26.17 -7.53 28.50
N GLU A 133 -25.53 -6.47 28.99
CA GLU A 133 -25.45 -6.21 30.44
C GLU A 133 -26.86 -6.00 31.05
N LYS A 134 -27.72 -5.22 30.39
CA LYS A 134 -29.11 -5.07 30.81
C LYS A 134 -29.92 -6.35 30.75
N ALA A 135 -29.71 -7.17 29.71
CA ALA A 135 -30.38 -8.47 29.60
C ALA A 135 -29.98 -9.41 30.76
N ILE A 136 -28.69 -9.44 31.11
CA ILE A 136 -28.20 -10.21 32.28
C ILE A 136 -28.83 -9.71 33.57
N GLU A 137 -28.92 -8.39 33.77
CA GLU A 137 -29.55 -7.80 34.96
C GLU A 137 -31.03 -8.20 35.05
N GLN A 138 -31.77 -8.13 33.92
CA GLN A 138 -33.16 -8.56 33.87
C GLN A 138 -33.33 -10.05 34.12
N ALA A 139 -32.46 -10.90 33.57
CA ALA A 139 -32.50 -12.33 33.78
C ALA A 139 -32.24 -12.70 35.26
N LYS A 140 -31.28 -12.03 35.91
CA LYS A 140 -31.00 -12.19 37.34
C LYS A 140 -32.18 -11.79 38.21
N GLU A 141 -32.82 -10.64 37.90
CA GLU A 141 -33.98 -10.20 38.68
C GLU A 141 -35.20 -11.11 38.44
N ASN A 142 -35.43 -11.59 37.21
CA ASN A 142 -36.47 -12.55 36.93
C ASN A 142 -36.27 -13.85 37.71
N LYS A 143 -35.05 -14.39 37.73
CA LYS A 143 -34.70 -15.57 38.55
C LYS A 143 -34.99 -15.31 40.04
N ARG A 144 -34.54 -14.18 40.60
CA ARG A 144 -34.76 -13.80 41.98
C ARG A 144 -36.26 -13.77 42.33
N ILE A 145 -37.09 -13.23 41.41
CA ILE A 145 -38.54 -13.19 41.62
C ILE A 145 -39.15 -14.59 41.57
N LEU A 146 -38.71 -15.45 40.65
CA LEU A 146 -39.20 -16.81 40.52
C LEU A 146 -38.77 -17.70 41.67
N ASP A 147 -37.54 -17.57 42.18
CA ASP A 147 -37.05 -18.26 43.39
C ASP A 147 -37.92 -17.91 44.62
N ASN A 148 -38.20 -16.62 44.83
CA ASN A 148 -39.07 -16.18 45.94
C ASN A 148 -40.52 -16.68 45.82
N ARG A 149 -41.07 -16.75 44.59
CA ARG A 149 -42.41 -17.30 44.32
C ARG A 149 -42.47 -18.82 44.54
N PHE A 150 -41.39 -19.52 44.20
CA PHE A 150 -41.26 -20.97 44.42
C PHE A 150 -41.20 -21.30 45.93
N GLU A 151 -40.42 -20.53 46.68
CA GLU A 151 -40.38 -20.68 48.15
C GLU A 151 -41.75 -20.38 48.81
N ALA A 152 -42.52 -19.44 48.23
CA ALA A 152 -43.89 -19.15 48.61
C ALA A 152 -44.93 -20.20 48.11
N GLN A 153 -44.51 -21.23 47.42
CA GLN A 153 -45.35 -22.26 46.79
C GLN A 153 -46.34 -21.74 45.72
N VAL A 154 -45.97 -20.62 45.05
CA VAL A 154 -46.84 -19.96 44.04
C VAL A 154 -46.28 -20.12 42.62
N ALA A 155 -45.05 -20.65 42.47
CA ALA A 155 -44.46 -20.94 41.15
C ALA A 155 -44.07 -22.43 41.05
N LEU A 156 -43.98 -22.92 39.81
CA LEU A 156 -43.56 -24.32 39.54
C LEU A 156 -42.04 -24.39 39.44
N LEU A 157 -41.48 -25.58 39.75
CA LEU A 157 -40.04 -25.83 39.58
C LEU A 157 -39.58 -25.64 38.14
N SER A 158 -40.46 -25.94 37.15
CA SER A 158 -40.21 -25.71 35.72
C SER A 158 -39.91 -24.24 35.42
N ASP A 159 -40.59 -23.32 36.08
CA ASP A 159 -40.46 -21.88 35.84
C ASP A 159 -39.10 -21.36 36.33
N VAL A 160 -38.62 -21.92 37.49
CA VAL A 160 -37.31 -21.62 38.03
C VAL A 160 -36.18 -22.18 37.14
N LEU A 161 -36.35 -23.42 36.64
CA LEU A 161 -35.38 -24.02 35.73
C LEU A 161 -35.29 -23.29 34.41
N GLU A 162 -36.42 -22.78 33.86
CA GLU A 162 -36.43 -21.94 32.65
C GLU A 162 -35.68 -20.63 32.88
N ALA A 163 -35.87 -20.00 34.04
CA ALA A 163 -35.15 -18.76 34.37
C ALA A 163 -33.63 -19.02 34.56
N ASP A 164 -33.24 -20.16 35.11
CA ASP A 164 -31.83 -20.56 35.19
C ASP A 164 -31.21 -20.75 33.79
N GLN A 165 -31.96 -21.37 32.88
CA GLN A 165 -31.51 -21.61 31.52
C GLN A 165 -31.34 -20.27 30.75
N LEU A 166 -32.25 -19.31 30.96
CA LEU A 166 -32.14 -17.97 30.37
C LEU A 166 -30.93 -17.17 30.90
N LEU A 167 -30.49 -17.45 32.11
CA LEU A 167 -29.31 -16.80 32.70
C LEU A 167 -28.00 -17.38 32.14
N LEU A 168 -28.01 -18.59 31.60
CA LEU A 168 -26.85 -19.31 31.08
C LEU A 168 -26.65 -19.13 29.55
N GLN A 169 -27.59 -18.48 28.87
CA GLN A 169 -27.49 -18.12 27.44
C GLN A 169 -26.83 -16.77 27.23
#